data_278297b7cff4616069ce00c98b1ab662
#
_entry.id   278297b7cff4616069ce00c98b1ab662
#
_cell.length_a   1.000
_cell.length_b   1.000
_cell.length_c   1.000
_cell.angle_alpha   90.00
_cell.angle_beta   90.00
_cell.angle_gamma   90.00
#
_symmetry.space_group_name_H-M   'P 1'
#
loop_
_entity.id
_entity.type
_entity.pdbx_description
1 polymer ?
#
loop_
_entity_poly.entity_id
_entity_poly.type
_entity_poly.pdbx_seq_one_letter_code
_entity_poly.pdbx_strand_id
1 'polypeptide(L)'
;MNDGEMLGKVNSSMYHQCQKRGYAMPVDVMMDIGILPKQQYENWRFGRIPYLEAVCTVNLRKLSVMMHQMRVYAQKAGLKPSFCYYKQWNTRKKNGQGHKTVIPLRFSKSGNAEIERWYSTHFVDENRIKELKEKQKSE
;
A
#
# COMPACT_ATOMS: atom_id res chain seq x y z
N MET A 1 13.18 2.67 -15.61
CA MET A 1 13.40 1.48 -14.75
C MET A 1 12.92 0.25 -15.48
N ASN A 2 13.79 -0.74 -15.65
CA ASN A 2 13.38 -2.00 -16.28
C ASN A 2 12.75 -2.94 -15.26
N ASP A 3 12.18 -4.06 -15.73
CA ASP A 3 11.49 -4.99 -14.85
C ASP A 3 12.41 -5.60 -13.79
N GLY A 4 13.65 -5.97 -14.15
CA GLY A 4 14.60 -6.53 -13.20
C GLY A 4 14.94 -5.57 -12.06
N GLU A 5 15.17 -4.31 -12.38
CA GLU A 5 15.39 -3.26 -11.36
C GLU A 5 14.17 -3.09 -10.48
N MET A 6 12.99 -3.10 -11.08
CA MET A 6 11.74 -2.99 -10.33
C MET A 6 11.57 -4.13 -9.34
N LEU A 7 11.80 -5.37 -9.76
CA LEU A 7 11.68 -6.54 -8.89
C LEU A 7 12.60 -6.44 -7.68
N GLY A 8 13.86 -6.03 -7.89
CA GLY A 8 14.81 -5.83 -6.81
C GLY A 8 14.38 -4.74 -5.83
N LYS A 9 13.86 -3.64 -6.34
CA LYS A 9 13.38 -2.52 -5.51
C LYS A 9 12.13 -2.91 -4.71
N VAL A 10 11.23 -3.69 -5.30
CA VAL A 10 10.04 -4.20 -4.60
C VAL A 10 10.46 -5.09 -3.43
N ASN A 11 11.37 -6.03 -3.68
CA ASN A 11 11.86 -6.93 -2.63
C ASN A 11 12.50 -6.14 -1.49
N SER A 12 13.36 -5.18 -1.81
CA SER A 12 14.03 -4.33 -0.83
C SER A 12 13.04 -3.52 -0.01
N SER A 13 12.05 -2.90 -0.67
CA SER A 13 11.01 -2.11 0.00
C SER A 13 10.21 -2.97 0.98
N MET A 14 9.77 -4.15 0.55
CA MET A 14 9.00 -5.06 1.41
C MET A 14 9.81 -5.51 2.61
N TYR A 15 11.07 -5.88 2.39
CA TYR A 15 11.96 -6.28 3.47
C TYR A 15 12.11 -5.16 4.51
N HIS A 16 12.43 -3.95 4.08
CA HIS A 16 12.66 -2.83 5.00
C HIS A 16 11.39 -2.41 5.74
N GLN A 17 10.24 -2.42 5.07
CA GLN A 17 8.96 -2.13 5.74
C GLN A 17 8.68 -3.16 6.83
N CYS A 18 8.86 -4.45 6.55
CA CYS A 18 8.66 -5.51 7.52
C CYS A 18 9.65 -5.40 8.70
N GLN A 19 10.91 -5.09 8.43
CA GLN A 19 11.89 -4.91 9.51
C GLN A 19 11.52 -3.75 10.42
N LYS A 20 11.05 -2.65 9.85
CA LYS A 20 10.73 -1.43 10.60
C LYS A 20 9.45 -1.57 11.43
N ARG A 21 8.41 -2.18 10.88
CA ARG A 21 7.07 -2.16 11.51
C ARG A 21 6.31 -3.49 11.48
N GLY A 22 6.86 -4.52 10.83
CA GLY A 22 6.25 -5.84 10.80
C GLY A 22 5.24 -6.06 9.68
N TYR A 23 5.08 -5.13 8.75
CA TYR A 23 4.18 -5.31 7.61
C TYR A 23 4.58 -4.42 6.43
N ALA A 24 4.20 -4.84 5.22
CA ALA A 24 4.44 -4.10 3.98
C ALA A 24 3.11 -3.80 3.29
N MET A 25 3.02 -2.60 2.70
CA MET A 25 1.82 -2.10 2.03
C MET A 25 2.12 -1.74 0.58
N PRO A 26 1.23 -2.11 -0.38
CA PRO A 26 1.47 -1.78 -1.80
C PRO A 26 1.69 -0.29 -2.05
N VAL A 27 0.89 0.57 -1.45
CA VAL A 27 1.00 2.02 -1.66
C VAL A 27 2.37 2.53 -1.20
N ASP A 28 2.88 2.02 -0.07
CA ASP A 28 4.19 2.41 0.44
C ASP A 28 5.32 1.86 -0.44
N VAL A 29 5.16 0.64 -0.98
CA VAL A 29 6.11 0.11 -1.98
C VAL A 29 6.17 1.03 -3.19
N MET A 30 5.02 1.48 -3.69
CA MET A 30 4.95 2.38 -4.84
C MET A 30 5.72 3.69 -4.59
N MET A 31 5.60 4.24 -3.39
CA MET A 31 6.37 5.43 -3.02
C MET A 31 7.85 5.13 -2.88
N ASP A 32 8.20 4.03 -2.22
CA ASP A 32 9.61 3.64 -2.00
C ASP A 32 10.38 3.41 -3.30
N ILE A 33 9.74 2.80 -4.29
CA ILE A 33 10.39 2.53 -5.59
C ILE A 33 10.28 3.70 -6.58
N GLY A 34 9.63 4.78 -6.18
CA GLY A 34 9.60 6.02 -6.95
C GLY A 34 8.57 6.11 -8.06
N ILE A 35 7.55 5.24 -8.08
CA ILE A 35 6.49 5.29 -9.09
C ILE A 35 5.24 6.03 -8.64
N LEU A 36 5.18 6.40 -7.37
CA LEU A 36 4.10 7.22 -6.82
C LEU A 36 4.72 8.37 -6.02
N PRO A 37 4.74 9.60 -6.58
CA PRO A 37 5.24 10.75 -5.83
C PRO A 37 4.41 10.98 -4.57
N LYS A 38 5.08 11.33 -3.48
CA LYS A 38 4.42 11.55 -2.18
C LYS A 38 3.31 12.62 -2.27
N GLN A 39 3.55 13.70 -3.00
CA GLN A 39 2.53 14.75 -3.19
C GLN A 39 1.28 14.20 -3.87
N GLN A 40 1.44 13.30 -4.84
CA GLN A 40 0.31 12.68 -5.52
C GLN A 40 -0.43 11.70 -4.63
N TYR A 41 0.30 10.98 -3.77
CA TYR A 41 -0.31 10.14 -2.75
C TYR A 41 -1.22 10.97 -1.84
N GLU A 42 -0.72 12.11 -1.37
CA GLU A 42 -1.49 13.03 -0.53
C GLU A 42 -2.72 13.57 -1.26
N ASN A 43 -2.57 13.97 -2.53
CA ASN A 43 -3.68 14.42 -3.36
C ASN A 43 -4.77 13.35 -3.46
N TRP A 44 -4.37 12.10 -3.61
CA TRP A 44 -5.30 10.98 -3.65
C TRP A 44 -6.01 10.81 -2.29
N ARG A 45 -5.27 10.88 -1.18
CA ARG A 45 -5.87 10.74 0.16
C ARG A 45 -6.85 11.87 0.47
N PHE A 46 -6.64 13.06 -0.09
CA PHE A 46 -7.57 14.19 0.08
C PHE A 46 -8.71 14.19 -0.94
N GLY A 47 -8.81 13.16 -1.77
CA GLY A 47 -9.90 13.04 -2.73
C GLY A 47 -9.80 13.98 -3.94
N ARG A 48 -8.61 14.48 -4.23
CA ARG A 48 -8.37 15.43 -5.34
C ARG A 48 -8.19 14.76 -6.70
N ILE A 49 -8.00 13.44 -6.72
CA ILE A 49 -7.84 12.65 -7.94
C ILE A 49 -8.77 11.43 -7.88
N PRO A 50 -9.28 10.98 -9.06
CA PRO A 50 -10.33 9.95 -9.09
C PRO A 50 -9.87 8.55 -8.72
N TYR A 51 -8.60 8.19 -9.00
CA TYR A 51 -8.05 6.87 -8.67
C TYR A 51 -6.52 6.93 -8.65
N LEU A 52 -5.90 6.10 -7.84
CA LEU A 52 -4.45 6.16 -7.59
C LEU A 52 -3.61 5.94 -8.83
N GLU A 53 -4.02 5.00 -9.70
CA GLU A 53 -3.28 4.70 -10.93
C GLU A 53 -3.11 5.91 -11.86
N ALA A 54 -4.01 6.90 -11.77
CA ALA A 54 -3.95 8.10 -12.60
C ALA A 54 -2.70 8.93 -12.39
N VAL A 55 -2.08 8.84 -11.21
CA VAL A 55 -0.91 9.65 -10.84
C VAL A 55 0.36 8.84 -10.70
N CYS A 56 0.33 7.56 -11.04
CA CYS A 56 1.52 6.72 -11.08
C CYS A 56 2.34 7.04 -12.32
N THR A 57 3.67 6.96 -12.19
CA THR A 57 4.60 7.33 -13.27
C THR A 57 4.93 6.20 -14.24
N VAL A 58 4.33 5.04 -14.05
CA VAL A 58 4.51 3.86 -14.91
C VAL A 58 3.16 3.38 -15.44
N ASN A 59 3.20 2.57 -16.50
CA ASN A 59 1.97 2.05 -17.12
C ASN A 59 1.35 0.90 -16.30
N LEU A 60 0.16 0.46 -16.71
CA LEU A 60 -0.57 -0.60 -16.01
C LEU A 60 0.17 -1.93 -16.01
N ARG A 61 0.93 -2.23 -17.06
CA ARG A 61 1.74 -3.46 -17.13
C ARG A 61 2.78 -3.47 -16.00
N LYS A 62 3.48 -2.36 -15.81
CA LYS A 62 4.48 -2.22 -14.74
C LYS A 62 3.84 -2.35 -13.36
N LEU A 63 2.66 -1.76 -13.17
CA LEU A 63 1.92 -1.89 -11.91
C LEU A 63 1.53 -3.34 -11.65
N SER A 64 1.09 -4.07 -12.66
CA SER A 64 0.77 -5.50 -12.54
C SER A 64 2.00 -6.33 -12.17
N VAL A 65 3.15 -6.03 -12.78
CA VAL A 65 4.44 -6.71 -12.47
C VAL A 65 4.79 -6.46 -11.01
N MET A 66 4.69 -5.22 -10.55
CA MET A 66 4.96 -4.87 -9.14
C MET A 66 4.06 -5.66 -8.18
N MET A 67 2.75 -5.65 -8.43
CA MET A 67 1.77 -6.32 -7.58
C MET A 67 2.01 -7.84 -7.51
N HIS A 68 2.32 -8.43 -8.65
CA HIS A 68 2.66 -9.86 -8.72
C HIS A 68 3.92 -10.16 -7.89
N GLN A 69 4.96 -9.35 -8.04
CA GLN A 69 6.21 -9.54 -7.30
C GLN A 69 6.01 -9.41 -5.79
N MET A 70 5.15 -8.51 -5.35
CA MET A 70 4.81 -8.39 -3.94
C MET A 70 4.23 -9.70 -3.40
N ARG A 71 3.31 -10.33 -4.15
CA ARG A 71 2.73 -11.60 -3.75
C ARG A 71 3.76 -12.73 -3.73
N VAL A 72 4.65 -12.76 -4.73
CA VAL A 72 5.74 -13.74 -4.80
C VAL A 72 6.65 -13.60 -3.58
N TYR A 73 7.07 -12.38 -3.28
CA TYR A 73 7.92 -12.10 -2.12
C TYR A 73 7.22 -12.52 -0.82
N ALA A 74 5.96 -12.14 -0.66
CA ALA A 74 5.19 -12.44 0.54
C ALA A 74 5.06 -13.94 0.78
N GLN A 75 4.82 -14.71 -0.28
CA GLN A 75 4.72 -16.17 -0.19
C GLN A 75 6.04 -16.80 0.26
N LYS A 76 7.16 -16.36 -0.34
CA LYS A 76 8.49 -16.86 0.02
C LYS A 76 8.90 -16.49 1.43
N ALA A 77 8.53 -15.30 1.87
CA ALA A 77 8.88 -14.78 3.20
C ALA A 77 7.89 -15.22 4.29
N GLY A 78 6.83 -15.93 3.94
CA GLY A 78 5.83 -16.38 4.91
C GLY A 78 4.96 -15.27 5.48
N LEU A 79 4.76 -14.19 4.73
CA LEU A 79 3.92 -13.08 5.15
C LEU A 79 2.44 -13.41 4.97
N LYS A 80 1.61 -12.93 5.89
CA LYS A 80 0.16 -13.17 5.83
C LYS A 80 -0.56 -11.97 5.23
N PRO A 81 -1.48 -12.20 4.26
CA PRO A 81 -2.28 -11.11 3.72
C PRO A 81 -3.30 -10.62 4.74
N SER A 82 -3.44 -9.31 4.84
CA SER A 82 -4.43 -8.66 5.69
C SER A 82 -5.09 -7.54 4.90
N PHE A 83 -6.42 -7.56 4.83
CA PHE A 83 -7.16 -6.58 4.06
C PHE A 83 -7.34 -5.31 4.86
N CYS A 84 -7.09 -4.16 4.23
CA CYS A 84 -7.26 -2.84 4.83
C CYS A 84 -8.08 -1.93 3.93
N TYR A 85 -8.81 -1.00 4.53
CA TYR A 85 -9.56 0.02 3.80
C TYR A 85 -8.79 1.32 3.78
N TYR A 86 -8.77 1.99 2.63
CA TYR A 86 -8.24 3.35 2.50
C TYR A 86 -9.41 4.32 2.39
N LYS A 87 -9.40 5.33 3.24
CA LYS A 87 -10.45 6.34 3.32
C LYS A 87 -9.88 7.70 2.98
N GLN A 88 -10.74 8.57 2.42
CA GLN A 88 -10.37 9.95 2.16
C GLN A 88 -10.10 10.67 3.49
N TRP A 89 -9.05 11.49 3.52
CA TRP A 89 -8.71 12.32 4.67
C TRP A 89 -9.57 13.58 4.69
N ASN A 90 -9.74 14.15 5.89
CA ASN A 90 -10.41 15.43 6.12
C ASN A 90 -11.85 15.51 5.57
N THR A 91 -12.60 14.41 5.67
CA THR A 91 -14.03 14.45 5.38
C THR A 91 -14.76 15.21 6.49
N ARG A 92 -15.77 15.99 6.11
CA ARG A 92 -16.56 16.77 7.06
C ARG A 92 -17.66 15.92 7.68
N LYS A 93 -18.03 16.27 8.94
CA LYS A 93 -19.21 15.70 9.57
C LYS A 93 -20.45 16.16 8.80
N LYS A 94 -21.38 15.24 8.55
CA LYS A 94 -22.64 15.55 7.87
C LYS A 94 -23.48 16.47 8.78
N ASN A 95 -23.78 17.66 8.27
CA ASN A 95 -24.61 18.66 8.97
C ASN A 95 -24.12 19.03 10.40
N GLY A 96 -22.81 18.96 10.62
CA GLY A 96 -22.24 19.30 11.93
C GLY A 96 -22.56 18.35 13.06
N GLN A 97 -23.23 17.25 12.77
CA GLN A 97 -23.64 16.26 13.75
C GLN A 97 -23.21 14.85 13.35
N GLY A 98 -22.97 13.99 14.33
CA GLY A 98 -22.68 12.58 14.11
C GLY A 98 -21.27 12.30 13.65
N HIS A 99 -21.10 11.19 12.94
CA HIS A 99 -19.81 10.72 12.46
C HIS A 99 -19.38 11.44 11.20
N LYS A 100 -18.05 11.57 11.00
CA LYS A 100 -17.50 12.05 9.74
C LYS A 100 -17.95 11.14 8.60
N THR A 101 -18.23 11.73 7.44
CA THR A 101 -18.53 10.96 6.23
C THR A 101 -17.31 10.11 5.86
N VAL A 102 -17.52 8.81 5.70
CA VAL A 102 -16.48 7.90 5.25
C VAL A 102 -16.58 7.77 3.73
N ILE A 103 -15.53 8.21 3.03
CA ILE A 103 -15.45 8.11 1.57
C ILE A 103 -14.34 7.13 1.23
N PRO A 104 -14.67 5.95 0.67
CA PRO A 104 -13.64 4.99 0.27
C PRO A 104 -12.87 5.53 -0.93
N LEU A 105 -11.56 5.25 -0.96
CA LEU A 105 -10.70 5.65 -2.07
C LEU A 105 -10.60 4.53 -3.08
N ARG A 106 -10.48 4.92 -4.35
CA ARG A 106 -10.36 4.01 -5.47
C ARG A 106 -8.91 3.96 -5.94
N PHE A 107 -8.42 2.76 -6.26
CA PHE A 107 -7.04 2.56 -6.71
C PHE A 107 -6.92 2.48 -8.22
N SER A 108 -7.80 1.71 -8.87
CA SER A 108 -7.65 1.37 -10.28
C SER A 108 -8.63 2.10 -11.19
N LYS A 109 -8.19 2.31 -12.43
CA LYS A 109 -9.05 2.88 -13.49
C LYS A 109 -10.26 1.99 -13.75
N SER A 110 -10.06 0.67 -13.78
CA SER A 110 -11.12 -0.30 -14.06
C SER A 110 -12.17 -0.40 -12.95
N GLY A 111 -11.76 -0.17 -11.69
CA GLY A 111 -12.61 -0.42 -10.54
C GLY A 111 -12.85 -1.91 -10.28
N ASN A 112 -12.11 -2.79 -10.93
CA ASN A 112 -12.23 -4.24 -10.76
C ASN A 112 -11.99 -4.63 -9.30
N ALA A 113 -12.93 -5.37 -8.71
CA ALA A 113 -12.89 -5.70 -7.29
C ALA A 113 -11.62 -6.44 -6.87
N GLU A 114 -11.13 -7.34 -7.70
CA GLU A 114 -9.91 -8.11 -7.42
C GLU A 114 -8.67 -7.20 -7.43
N ILE A 115 -8.58 -6.30 -8.41
CA ILE A 115 -7.46 -5.34 -8.52
C ILE A 115 -7.50 -4.37 -7.33
N GLU A 116 -8.68 -3.86 -6.98
CA GLU A 116 -8.84 -2.99 -5.81
C GLU A 116 -8.38 -3.70 -4.54
N ARG A 117 -8.72 -4.97 -4.40
CA ARG A 117 -8.32 -5.78 -3.26
C ARG A 117 -6.80 -5.99 -3.19
N TRP A 118 -6.14 -6.19 -4.33
CA TRP A 118 -4.67 -6.32 -4.35
C TRP A 118 -3.99 -5.07 -3.79
N TYR A 119 -4.42 -3.89 -4.19
CA TYR A 119 -3.86 -2.64 -3.68
C TYR A 119 -4.12 -2.45 -2.19
N SER A 120 -5.21 -3.00 -1.67
CA SER A 120 -5.61 -2.86 -0.27
C SER A 120 -5.04 -3.94 0.65
N THR A 121 -4.36 -4.94 0.10
CA THR A 121 -3.82 -6.05 0.89
C THR A 121 -2.47 -5.67 1.46
N HIS A 122 -2.36 -5.70 2.80
CA HIS A 122 -1.08 -5.56 3.50
C HIS A 122 -0.52 -6.95 3.76
N PHE A 123 0.80 -7.06 3.76
CA PHE A 123 1.48 -8.32 4.01
C PHE A 123 2.16 -8.26 5.37
N VAL A 124 1.74 -9.12 6.29
CA VAL A 124 2.10 -9.04 7.71
C VAL A 124 3.15 -10.10 8.05
N ASP A 125 4.25 -9.66 8.67
CA ASP A 125 5.28 -10.53 9.23
C ASP A 125 5.01 -10.71 10.73
N GLU A 126 4.28 -11.76 11.08
CA GLU A 126 3.88 -12.01 12.45
C GLU A 126 5.06 -12.23 13.40
N ASN A 127 6.09 -12.91 12.92
CA ASN A 127 7.30 -13.15 13.73
C ASN A 127 8.01 -11.84 14.03
N ARG A 128 8.13 -10.97 13.04
CA ARG A 128 8.77 -9.67 13.24
C ARG A 128 7.97 -8.78 14.18
N ILE A 129 6.64 -8.82 14.12
CA ILE A 129 5.79 -8.09 15.05
C ILE A 129 6.04 -8.55 16.48
N LYS A 130 6.15 -9.85 16.71
CA LYS A 130 6.49 -10.39 18.04
C LYS A 130 7.84 -9.89 18.52
N GLU A 131 8.86 -9.92 17.67
CA GLU A 131 10.20 -9.41 18.01
C GLU A 131 10.18 -7.95 18.41
N LEU A 132 9.44 -7.12 17.64
CA LEU A 132 9.32 -5.69 17.92
C LEU A 132 8.62 -5.42 19.26
N LYS A 133 7.59 -6.20 19.59
CA LYS A 133 6.88 -6.08 20.86
C LYS A 133 7.75 -6.50 22.04
N GLU A 134 8.51 -7.58 21.91
CA GLU A 134 9.44 -8.05 22.94
C GLU A 134 10.54 -7.02 23.19
N LYS A 135 11.07 -6.41 22.12
CA LYS A 135 12.08 -5.37 22.22
C LYS A 135 11.56 -4.14 22.97
N GLN A 136 10.30 -3.75 22.74
CA GLN A 136 9.66 -2.65 23.47
C GLN A 136 9.50 -2.96 24.96
N LYS A 137 9.19 -4.21 25.30
CA LYS A 137 9.02 -4.63 26.69
C LYS A 137 10.34 -4.67 27.48
N SER A 138 11.46 -4.89 26.80
CA SER A 138 12.78 -4.99 27.45
C SER A 138 13.47 -3.63 27.62
N GLU A 139 12.88 -2.56 27.12
CA GLU A 139 13.39 -1.20 27.28
C GLU A 139 12.82 -0.52 28.56
#